data_56f5d1f6e0d22f5a433fef60a0294060
#
_entry.id   56f5d1f6e0d22f5a433fef60a0294060
#
_cell.length_a   1.000
_cell.length_b   1.000
_cell.length_c   1.000
_cell.angle_alpha   90.00
_cell.angle_beta   90.00
_cell.angle_gamma   90.00
#
_symmetry.space_group_name_H-M   'P 1'
#
loop_
_entity.id
_entity.type
_entity.pdbx_description
1 polymer ?
#
loop_
_entity_poly.entity_id
_entity_poly.type
_entity_poly.pdbx_seq_one_letter_code
_entity_poly.pdbx_strand_id
1 'polypeptide(L)'
;MINKPFSESCEQNKDPILSIIKQYFSEENTTVLEIGSGTGQHAAYFPYHLPHLTWLPSDTIENLQGIESWRQSTNLPNTLAPVTLDVSQTVWPVTSIDYIFSANTVHIMSWQSVESMIAGIRKILKPNGIFCLYGPFNYNGQFTSPSNAQFDLWLKSRNPESGVRDIEAIIQLAQTISDNGPLELINDHAMPANNRILVFQKQTT
;
A
#
# COMPACT_ATOMS: atom_id res chain seq x y z
N MET A 1 -14.25 -23.00 12.88
CA MET A 1 -13.68 -22.43 11.65
C MET A 1 -13.49 -20.93 11.90
N ILE A 2 -12.29 -20.41 11.81
CA ILE A 2 -12.03 -18.96 11.89
C ILE A 2 -12.64 -18.36 10.64
N ASN A 3 -13.60 -17.44 10.83
CA ASN A 3 -14.23 -16.76 9.71
C ASN A 3 -13.19 -15.79 9.12
N LYS A 4 -12.72 -16.06 7.89
CA LYS A 4 -11.78 -15.17 7.21
C LYS A 4 -12.50 -13.86 6.87
N PRO A 5 -11.97 -12.69 7.24
CA PRO A 5 -12.54 -11.43 6.81
C PRO A 5 -12.51 -11.32 5.29
N PHE A 6 -13.50 -10.67 4.70
CA PHE A 6 -13.63 -10.55 3.25
C PHE A 6 -13.95 -9.11 2.86
N SER A 7 -13.29 -8.65 1.80
CA SER A 7 -13.52 -7.35 1.17
C SER A 7 -13.79 -7.55 -0.32
N GLU A 8 -14.97 -7.13 -0.76
CA GLU A 8 -15.34 -7.14 -2.18
C GLU A 8 -14.39 -6.28 -3.01
N SER A 9 -13.92 -5.15 -2.45
CA SER A 9 -12.94 -4.28 -3.12
C SER A 9 -11.63 -5.01 -3.44
N CYS A 10 -11.14 -5.84 -2.51
CA CYS A 10 -9.92 -6.62 -2.74
C CYS A 10 -10.14 -7.67 -3.85
N GLU A 11 -11.32 -8.27 -3.89
CA GLU A 11 -11.65 -9.26 -4.93
C GLU A 11 -11.72 -8.63 -6.32
N GLN A 12 -12.30 -7.43 -6.42
CA GLN A 12 -12.46 -6.71 -7.69
C GLN A 12 -11.15 -6.08 -8.21
N ASN A 13 -10.24 -5.68 -7.31
CA ASN A 13 -9.04 -4.94 -7.71
C ASN A 13 -7.77 -5.80 -7.84
N LYS A 14 -7.75 -7.02 -7.31
CA LYS A 14 -6.55 -7.87 -7.26
C LYS A 14 -5.92 -8.14 -8.63
N ASP A 15 -6.72 -8.50 -9.64
CA ASP A 15 -6.22 -8.80 -11.00
C ASP A 15 -5.69 -7.54 -11.71
N PRO A 16 -6.42 -6.41 -11.73
CA PRO A 16 -5.88 -5.16 -12.23
C PRO A 16 -4.59 -4.72 -11.54
N ILE A 17 -4.52 -4.79 -10.20
CA ILE A 17 -3.32 -4.43 -9.44
C ILE A 17 -2.15 -5.34 -9.84
N LEU A 18 -2.36 -6.66 -9.86
CA LEU A 18 -1.33 -7.63 -10.25
C LEU A 18 -0.75 -7.30 -11.62
N SER A 19 -1.60 -6.92 -12.59
CA SER A 19 -1.17 -6.60 -13.96
C SER A 19 -0.14 -5.46 -14.03
N ILE A 20 -0.17 -4.57 -13.04
CA ILE A 20 0.76 -3.44 -12.93
C ILE A 20 1.96 -3.81 -12.05
N ILE A 21 1.75 -4.28 -10.81
CA ILE A 21 2.87 -4.48 -9.88
C ILE A 21 3.89 -5.50 -10.38
N LYS A 22 3.48 -6.51 -11.15
CA LYS A 22 4.40 -7.49 -11.76
C LYS A 22 5.42 -6.87 -12.74
N GLN A 23 5.17 -5.66 -13.23
CA GLN A 23 6.08 -4.94 -14.13
C GLN A 23 7.21 -4.26 -13.35
N TYR A 24 6.97 -3.98 -12.06
CA TYR A 24 7.88 -3.23 -11.19
C TYR A 24 8.57 -4.12 -10.15
N PHE A 25 7.88 -5.15 -9.67
CA PHE A 25 8.40 -6.10 -8.69
C PHE A 25 8.99 -7.33 -9.41
N SER A 26 10.07 -7.12 -10.15
CA SER A 26 10.59 -8.09 -11.11
C SER A 26 11.91 -8.77 -10.68
N GLU A 27 12.60 -8.25 -9.66
CA GLU A 27 13.86 -8.84 -9.21
C GLU A 27 13.62 -10.08 -8.35
N GLU A 28 14.38 -11.15 -8.65
CA GLU A 28 14.29 -12.40 -7.92
C GLU A 28 14.87 -12.29 -6.50
N ASN A 29 14.32 -13.09 -5.58
CA ASN A 29 14.75 -13.17 -4.19
C ASN A 29 14.64 -11.85 -3.40
N THR A 30 13.71 -11.00 -3.80
CA THR A 30 13.42 -9.73 -3.13
C THR A 30 12.19 -9.85 -2.23
N THR A 31 12.05 -8.91 -1.31
CA THR A 31 10.94 -8.89 -0.35
C THR A 31 10.04 -7.69 -0.58
N VAL A 32 8.73 -7.93 -0.61
CA VAL A 32 7.68 -6.90 -0.62
C VAL A 32 7.11 -6.76 0.78
N LEU A 33 7.13 -5.56 1.33
CA LEU A 33 6.33 -5.19 2.51
C LEU A 33 4.98 -4.67 2.04
N GLU A 34 3.89 -5.32 2.45
CA GLU A 34 2.54 -4.79 2.26
C GLU A 34 2.13 -4.01 3.50
N ILE A 35 1.91 -2.69 3.35
CA ILE A 35 1.44 -1.81 4.43
C ILE A 35 -0.07 -1.71 4.36
N GLY A 36 -0.75 -2.09 5.46
CA GLY A 36 -2.20 -2.06 5.54
C GLY A 36 -2.84 -3.21 4.76
N SER A 37 -2.48 -4.46 5.09
CA SER A 37 -2.98 -5.67 4.41
C SER A 37 -4.48 -5.93 4.66
N GLY A 38 -5.10 -5.24 5.62
CA GLY A 38 -6.54 -5.27 5.89
C GLY A 38 -7.08 -6.68 6.15
N THR A 39 -7.87 -7.19 5.21
CA THR A 39 -8.41 -8.55 5.30
C THR A 39 -7.38 -9.65 5.07
N GLY A 40 -6.26 -9.35 4.37
CA GLY A 40 -5.23 -10.32 3.99
C GLY A 40 -5.45 -11.00 2.63
N GLN A 41 -6.48 -10.61 1.87
CA GLN A 41 -6.78 -11.21 0.55
C GLN A 41 -5.64 -10.99 -0.45
N HIS A 42 -5.06 -9.78 -0.51
CA HIS A 42 -3.92 -9.48 -1.36
C HIS A 42 -2.67 -10.28 -0.97
N ALA A 43 -2.39 -10.40 0.32
CA ALA A 43 -1.27 -11.18 0.86
C ALA A 43 -1.40 -12.69 0.59
N ALA A 44 -2.61 -13.18 0.32
CA ALA A 44 -2.86 -14.55 -0.11
C ALA A 44 -2.82 -14.70 -1.64
N TYR A 45 -3.10 -13.64 -2.38
CA TYR A 45 -3.25 -13.67 -3.84
C TYR A 45 -1.95 -13.35 -4.58
N PHE A 46 -1.29 -12.22 -4.26
CA PHE A 46 -0.12 -11.79 -5.03
C PHE A 46 1.08 -12.73 -4.92
N PRO A 47 1.45 -13.31 -3.75
CA PRO A 47 2.55 -14.25 -3.68
C PRO A 47 2.36 -15.50 -4.52
N TYR A 48 1.12 -15.96 -4.72
CA TYR A 48 0.81 -17.07 -5.61
C TYR A 48 1.22 -16.79 -7.06
N HIS A 49 1.00 -15.56 -7.52
CA HIS A 49 1.30 -15.12 -8.89
C HIS A 49 2.71 -14.54 -9.07
N LEU A 50 3.40 -14.27 -7.96
CA LEU A 50 4.76 -13.70 -7.93
C LEU A 50 5.67 -14.60 -7.07
N PRO A 51 5.88 -15.87 -7.48
CA PRO A 51 6.60 -16.85 -6.66
C PRO A 51 8.07 -16.55 -6.45
N HIS A 52 8.65 -15.63 -7.22
CA HIS A 52 10.02 -15.15 -7.08
C HIS A 52 10.20 -14.13 -5.94
N LEU A 53 9.09 -13.61 -5.38
CA LEU A 53 9.11 -12.63 -4.30
C LEU A 53 8.77 -13.28 -2.97
N THR A 54 9.33 -12.74 -1.90
CA THR A 54 8.86 -12.98 -0.53
C THR A 54 7.89 -11.88 -0.14
N TRP A 55 6.71 -12.23 0.35
CA TRP A 55 5.66 -11.27 0.72
C TRP A 55 5.52 -11.17 2.24
N LEU A 56 5.71 -9.97 2.79
CA LEU A 56 5.56 -9.67 4.21
C LEU A 56 4.33 -8.79 4.42
N PRO A 57 3.20 -9.37 4.85
CA PRO A 57 2.01 -8.59 5.19
C PRO A 57 2.23 -7.80 6.47
N SER A 58 1.63 -6.63 6.58
CA SER A 58 1.63 -5.86 7.81
C SER A 58 0.36 -5.04 7.99
N ASP A 59 -0.04 -4.86 9.25
CA ASP A 59 -1.19 -4.02 9.63
C ASP A 59 -1.13 -3.72 11.13
N THR A 60 -2.08 -2.95 11.63
CA THR A 60 -2.31 -2.80 13.07
C THR A 60 -2.71 -4.13 13.70
N ILE A 61 -2.51 -4.27 15.01
CA ILE A 61 -2.66 -5.55 15.74
C ILE A 61 -4.03 -6.20 15.53
N GLU A 62 -5.08 -5.40 15.34
CA GLU A 62 -6.46 -5.84 15.22
C GLU A 62 -6.71 -6.68 13.96
N ASN A 63 -5.95 -6.43 12.88
CA ASN A 63 -6.12 -7.08 11.58
C ASN A 63 -5.28 -8.34 11.41
N LEU A 64 -4.24 -8.54 12.25
CA LEU A 64 -3.27 -9.63 12.07
C LEU A 64 -3.90 -11.02 12.06
N GLN A 65 -4.92 -11.27 12.88
CA GLN A 65 -5.59 -12.56 12.93
C GLN A 65 -6.31 -12.89 11.61
N GLY A 66 -6.94 -11.88 10.99
CA GLY A 66 -7.59 -12.03 9.69
C GLY A 66 -6.59 -12.34 8.57
N ILE A 67 -5.49 -11.59 8.54
CA ILE A 67 -4.39 -11.76 7.59
C ILE A 67 -3.78 -13.17 7.72
N GLU A 68 -3.50 -13.59 8.96
CA GLU A 68 -2.95 -14.93 9.23
C GLU A 68 -3.90 -16.04 8.78
N SER A 69 -5.22 -15.86 8.94
CA SER A 69 -6.24 -16.82 8.48
C SER A 69 -6.21 -16.99 6.95
N TRP A 70 -6.00 -15.91 6.20
CA TRP A 70 -5.83 -15.96 4.76
C TRP A 70 -4.51 -16.64 4.36
N ARG A 71 -3.39 -16.24 4.99
CA ARG A 71 -2.07 -16.84 4.76
C ARG A 71 -2.10 -18.36 4.97
N GLN A 72 -2.64 -18.82 6.10
CA GLN A 72 -2.73 -20.25 6.40
C GLN A 72 -3.60 -21.01 5.39
N SER A 73 -4.65 -20.39 4.86
CA SER A 73 -5.54 -21.03 3.91
C SER A 73 -4.90 -21.32 2.55
N THR A 74 -3.88 -20.55 2.17
CA THR A 74 -3.12 -20.74 0.90
C THR A 74 -1.84 -21.52 1.14
N ASN A 75 -1.27 -21.48 2.33
CA ASN A 75 -0.03 -22.15 2.75
C ASN A 75 1.13 -21.94 1.76
N LEU A 76 1.25 -20.73 1.21
CA LEU A 76 2.31 -20.38 0.27
C LEU A 76 3.65 -20.26 0.98
N PRO A 77 4.74 -20.86 0.49
CA PRO A 77 6.04 -20.83 1.16
C PRO A 77 6.70 -19.45 1.17
N ASN A 78 6.29 -18.58 0.25
CA ASN A 78 6.81 -17.23 0.07
C ASN A 78 5.95 -16.14 0.72
N THR A 79 4.93 -16.49 1.53
CA THR A 79 4.17 -15.54 2.33
C THR A 79 4.56 -15.67 3.80
N LEU A 80 5.21 -14.65 4.34
CA LEU A 80 5.65 -14.62 5.74
C LEU A 80 4.47 -14.40 6.69
N ALA A 81 4.68 -14.69 7.98
CA ALA A 81 3.73 -14.34 9.02
C ALA A 81 3.55 -12.82 9.08
N PRO A 82 2.32 -12.31 9.26
CA PRO A 82 2.09 -10.87 9.30
C PRO A 82 2.75 -10.24 10.52
N VAL A 83 3.25 -9.01 10.34
CA VAL A 83 3.87 -8.24 11.41
C VAL A 83 3.02 -7.03 11.79
N THR A 84 3.03 -6.67 13.07
CA THR A 84 2.39 -5.43 13.52
C THR A 84 3.15 -4.24 12.98
N LEU A 85 2.47 -3.36 12.24
CA LEU A 85 2.99 -2.11 11.77
C LEU A 85 1.91 -1.03 11.91
N ASP A 86 2.11 -0.13 12.86
CA ASP A 86 1.41 1.13 12.96
C ASP A 86 2.32 2.22 12.40
N VAL A 87 1.91 2.86 11.32
CA VAL A 87 2.71 3.87 10.61
C VAL A 87 3.04 5.09 11.47
N SER A 88 2.28 5.34 12.54
CA SER A 88 2.53 6.44 13.50
C SER A 88 3.71 6.17 14.43
N GLN A 89 4.15 4.92 14.55
CA GLN A 89 5.27 4.54 15.39
C GLN A 89 6.60 4.92 14.75
N THR A 90 7.54 5.41 15.57
CA THR A 90 8.88 5.81 15.10
C THR A 90 9.79 4.63 14.73
N VAL A 91 9.51 3.44 15.27
CA VAL A 91 10.26 2.22 15.01
C VAL A 91 9.36 1.22 14.32
N TRP A 92 9.71 0.87 13.08
CA TRP A 92 9.01 -0.16 12.31
C TRP A 92 9.71 -1.52 12.48
N PRO A 93 8.99 -2.64 12.32
CA PRO A 93 9.56 -3.99 12.47
C PRO A 93 10.53 -4.37 11.35
N VAL A 94 10.61 -3.53 10.31
CA VAL A 94 11.48 -3.70 9.12
C VAL A 94 12.41 -2.50 9.03
N THR A 95 13.69 -2.74 8.81
CA THR A 95 14.71 -1.68 8.69
C THR A 95 15.22 -1.46 7.28
N SER A 96 15.00 -2.44 6.38
CA SER A 96 15.42 -2.37 4.98
C SER A 96 14.55 -3.30 4.13
N ILE A 97 14.03 -2.82 2.99
CA ILE A 97 13.11 -3.56 2.14
C ILE A 97 13.31 -3.20 0.66
N ASP A 98 13.08 -4.16 -0.24
CA ASP A 98 13.26 -3.97 -1.68
C ASP A 98 12.05 -3.28 -2.31
N TYR A 99 10.85 -3.75 -1.97
CA TYR A 99 9.59 -3.26 -2.52
C TYR A 99 8.58 -2.99 -1.43
N ILE A 100 7.72 -2.01 -1.65
CA ILE A 100 6.58 -1.70 -0.79
C ILE A 100 5.31 -1.64 -1.63
N PHE A 101 4.25 -2.23 -1.11
CA PHE A 101 2.91 -2.17 -1.67
C PHE A 101 1.92 -1.67 -0.61
N SER A 102 0.98 -0.83 -1.01
CA SER A 102 -0.15 -0.44 -0.16
C SER A 102 -1.38 -0.17 -1.01
N ALA A 103 -2.53 -0.68 -0.57
CA ALA A 103 -3.78 -0.52 -1.30
C ALA A 103 -4.91 -0.04 -0.38
N ASN A 104 -5.61 1.01 -0.82
CA ASN A 104 -6.78 1.56 -0.14
C ASN A 104 -6.53 2.03 1.31
N THR A 105 -5.34 2.54 1.61
CA THR A 105 -4.90 2.93 2.96
C THR A 105 -4.94 4.43 3.19
N VAL A 106 -4.32 5.23 2.33
CA VAL A 106 -4.08 6.66 2.58
C VAL A 106 -5.35 7.50 2.68
N HIS A 107 -6.45 7.06 2.09
CA HIS A 107 -7.72 7.77 2.20
C HIS A 107 -8.50 7.42 3.48
N ILE A 108 -8.12 6.32 4.19
CA ILE A 108 -8.71 5.93 5.48
C ILE A 108 -7.96 6.58 6.64
N MET A 109 -6.63 6.74 6.51
CA MET A 109 -5.75 7.32 7.53
C MET A 109 -6.02 8.79 7.74
N SER A 110 -5.63 9.33 8.92
CA SER A 110 -5.45 10.77 9.09
C SER A 110 -4.30 11.29 8.20
N TRP A 111 -4.29 12.57 7.88
CA TRP A 111 -3.18 13.14 7.09
C TRP A 111 -1.83 12.98 7.80
N GLN A 112 -1.79 13.17 9.12
CA GLN A 112 -0.59 12.95 9.93
C GLN A 112 -0.07 11.51 9.81
N SER A 113 -0.97 10.52 9.77
CA SER A 113 -0.57 9.12 9.55
C SER A 113 -0.02 8.89 8.14
N VAL A 114 -0.55 9.58 7.12
CA VAL A 114 -0.01 9.54 5.75
C VAL A 114 1.41 10.13 5.72
N GLU A 115 1.65 11.26 6.38
CA GLU A 115 2.97 11.87 6.51
C GLU A 115 3.96 10.91 7.18
N SER A 116 3.55 10.29 8.28
CA SER A 116 4.36 9.29 9.00
C SER A 116 4.65 8.06 8.13
N MET A 117 3.65 7.58 7.38
CA MET A 117 3.80 6.46 6.45
C MET A 117 4.86 6.75 5.38
N ILE A 118 4.76 7.89 4.69
CA ILE A 118 5.72 8.28 3.65
C ILE A 118 7.13 8.46 4.24
N ALA A 119 7.25 9.08 5.41
CA ALA A 119 8.54 9.22 6.10
C ALA A 119 9.14 7.86 6.48
N GLY A 120 8.34 6.93 6.98
CA GLY A 120 8.75 5.57 7.29
C GLY A 120 9.19 4.78 6.05
N ILE A 121 8.43 4.87 4.95
CA ILE A 121 8.78 4.27 3.66
C ILE A 121 10.14 4.78 3.18
N ARG A 122 10.36 6.08 3.20
CA ARG A 122 11.63 6.69 2.79
C ARG A 122 12.81 6.18 3.62
N LYS A 123 12.59 5.89 4.90
CA LYS A 123 13.62 5.38 5.80
C LYS A 123 14.02 3.94 5.47
N ILE A 124 13.06 3.05 5.16
CA ILE A 124 13.30 1.61 5.04
C ILE A 124 13.46 1.12 3.61
N LEU A 125 12.90 1.83 2.61
CA LEU A 125 13.02 1.42 1.22
C LEU A 125 14.47 1.57 0.75
N LYS A 126 15.03 0.54 0.13
CA LYS A 126 16.40 0.54 -0.40
C LYS A 126 16.55 1.55 -1.55
N PRO A 127 17.75 2.04 -1.84
CA PRO A 127 18.03 2.76 -3.09
C PRO A 127 17.54 1.96 -4.31
N ASN A 128 16.92 2.62 -5.27
CA ASN A 128 16.23 2.03 -6.44
C ASN A 128 15.01 1.15 -6.10
N GLY A 129 14.68 0.94 -4.82
CA GLY A 129 13.47 0.23 -4.41
C GLY A 129 12.19 0.91 -4.91
N ILE A 130 11.13 0.13 -5.08
CA ILE A 130 9.87 0.58 -5.64
C ILE A 130 8.76 0.58 -4.57
N PHE A 131 7.97 1.64 -4.55
CA PHE A 131 6.74 1.73 -3.77
C PHE A 131 5.55 1.90 -4.70
N CYS A 132 4.61 0.95 -4.67
CA CYS A 132 3.33 1.01 -5.38
C CYS A 132 2.19 1.35 -4.41
N LEU A 133 1.48 2.44 -4.69
CA LEU A 133 0.36 2.92 -3.90
C LEU A 133 -0.93 2.92 -4.73
N TYR A 134 -1.89 2.05 -4.37
CA TYR A 134 -3.19 1.93 -5.05
C TYR A 134 -4.29 2.62 -4.26
N GLY A 135 -5.16 3.34 -4.95
CA GLY A 135 -6.37 3.95 -4.40
C GLY A 135 -6.97 5.04 -5.29
N PRO A 136 -8.03 5.71 -4.83
CA PRO A 136 -8.55 6.90 -5.47
C PRO A 136 -7.69 8.13 -5.08
N PHE A 137 -7.48 9.03 -6.05
CA PHE A 137 -6.76 10.29 -5.84
C PHE A 137 -7.49 11.43 -6.54
N ASN A 138 -7.34 12.63 -5.99
CA ASN A 138 -7.70 13.89 -6.61
C ASN A 138 -6.49 14.46 -7.37
N TYR A 139 -6.76 15.36 -8.29
CA TYR A 139 -5.75 16.10 -9.05
C TYR A 139 -6.09 17.60 -8.98
N ASN A 140 -5.14 18.41 -8.58
CA ASN A 140 -5.32 19.88 -8.42
C ASN A 140 -6.56 20.24 -7.58
N GLY A 141 -6.82 19.51 -6.50
CA GLY A 141 -7.97 19.69 -5.63
C GLY A 141 -9.31 19.29 -6.24
N GLN A 142 -9.32 18.58 -7.39
CA GLN A 142 -10.54 18.18 -8.08
C GLN A 142 -10.72 16.66 -8.05
N PHE A 143 -11.95 16.22 -7.79
CA PHE A 143 -12.30 14.80 -7.89
C PHE A 143 -12.26 14.33 -9.35
N THR A 144 -11.71 13.15 -9.57
CA THR A 144 -11.61 12.53 -10.90
C THR A 144 -12.95 12.00 -11.40
N SER A 145 -13.93 11.86 -10.52
CA SER A 145 -15.27 11.39 -10.86
C SER A 145 -16.31 11.77 -9.81
N PRO A 146 -17.61 11.82 -10.17
CA PRO A 146 -18.68 11.98 -9.19
C PRO A 146 -18.70 10.88 -8.11
N SER A 147 -18.32 9.63 -8.47
CA SER A 147 -18.25 8.53 -7.51
C SER A 147 -17.15 8.74 -6.47
N ASN A 148 -15.99 9.29 -6.84
CA ASN A 148 -14.93 9.62 -5.89
C ASN A 148 -15.34 10.77 -4.96
N ALA A 149 -16.10 11.75 -5.45
CA ALA A 149 -16.67 12.80 -4.60
C ALA A 149 -17.66 12.24 -3.55
N GLN A 150 -18.54 11.33 -3.96
CA GLN A 150 -19.46 10.66 -3.03
C GLN A 150 -18.70 9.77 -2.04
N PHE A 151 -17.67 9.08 -2.49
CA PHE A 151 -16.82 8.26 -1.63
C PHE A 151 -16.09 9.09 -0.58
N ASP A 152 -15.58 10.26 -0.94
CA ASP A 152 -14.96 11.21 -0.01
C ASP A 152 -15.94 11.65 1.10
N LEU A 153 -17.17 11.99 0.72
CA LEU A 153 -18.22 12.33 1.70
C LEU A 153 -18.54 11.15 2.63
N TRP A 154 -18.60 9.94 2.09
CA TRP A 154 -18.83 8.73 2.88
C TRP A 154 -17.68 8.47 3.85
N LEU A 155 -16.42 8.61 3.42
CA LEU A 155 -15.24 8.49 4.29
C LEU A 155 -15.31 9.49 5.45
N LYS A 156 -15.53 10.77 5.15
CA LYS A 156 -15.59 11.85 6.14
C LYS A 156 -16.76 11.71 7.12
N SER A 157 -17.86 11.09 6.70
CA SER A 157 -18.99 10.80 7.59
C SER A 157 -18.64 9.75 8.66
N ARG A 158 -17.66 8.88 8.40
CA ARG A 158 -17.19 7.84 9.33
C ARG A 158 -16.02 8.31 10.18
N ASN A 159 -15.11 9.04 9.57
CA ASN A 159 -13.98 9.67 10.24
C ASN A 159 -13.64 10.98 9.51
N PRO A 160 -13.81 12.15 10.16
CA PRO A 160 -13.52 13.46 9.55
C PRO A 160 -12.09 13.63 9.05
N GLU A 161 -11.14 12.87 9.58
CA GLU A 161 -9.73 12.89 9.15
C GLU A 161 -9.46 12.07 7.88
N SER A 162 -10.39 11.18 7.50
CA SER A 162 -10.33 10.42 6.25
C SER A 162 -10.75 11.27 5.06
N GLY A 163 -10.35 10.88 3.86
CA GLY A 163 -10.74 11.54 2.61
C GLY A 163 -9.83 11.19 1.45
N VAL A 164 -10.34 11.36 0.24
CA VAL A 164 -9.55 11.17 -0.98
C VAL A 164 -8.45 12.22 -1.04
N ARG A 165 -7.21 11.78 -1.23
CA ARG A 165 -6.01 12.63 -1.15
C ARG A 165 -5.67 13.21 -2.52
N ASP A 166 -5.12 14.44 -2.53
CA ASP A 166 -4.54 15.03 -3.73
C ASP A 166 -3.19 14.36 -4.02
N ILE A 167 -3.00 13.96 -5.29
CA ILE A 167 -1.74 13.35 -5.73
C ILE A 167 -0.56 14.30 -5.51
N GLU A 168 -0.74 15.60 -5.74
CA GLU A 168 0.30 16.62 -5.57
C GLU A 168 0.80 16.67 -4.12
N ALA A 169 -0.10 16.53 -3.15
CA ALA A 169 0.27 16.50 -1.74
C ALA A 169 1.10 15.24 -1.39
N ILE A 170 0.72 14.08 -1.96
CA ILE A 170 1.50 12.83 -1.80
C ILE A 170 2.89 12.96 -2.44
N ILE A 171 2.97 13.52 -3.65
CA ILE A 171 4.24 13.77 -4.35
C ILE A 171 5.13 14.72 -3.54
N GLN A 172 4.57 15.79 -2.99
CA GLN A 172 5.31 16.74 -2.16
C GLN A 172 5.92 16.06 -0.92
N LEU A 173 5.15 15.20 -0.23
CA LEU A 173 5.66 14.41 0.90
C LEU A 173 6.78 13.46 0.45
N ALA A 174 6.58 12.78 -0.66
CA ALA A 174 7.54 11.81 -1.22
C ALA A 174 8.87 12.47 -1.59
N GLN A 175 8.83 13.69 -2.13
CA GLN A 175 9.99 14.45 -2.58
C GLN A 175 10.65 15.31 -1.49
N THR A 176 10.10 15.38 -0.28
CA THR A 176 10.69 16.16 0.81
C THR A 176 12.15 15.80 1.01
N ILE A 177 13.04 16.80 0.98
CA ILE A 177 14.48 16.61 1.18
C ILE A 177 14.75 16.18 2.61
N SER A 178 15.43 15.06 2.78
CA SER A 178 15.91 14.55 4.07
C SER A 178 17.06 13.58 3.84
N ASP A 179 17.74 13.18 4.92
CA ASP A 179 18.85 12.21 4.88
C ASP A 179 18.47 10.83 4.30
N ASN A 180 17.16 10.53 4.26
CA ASN A 180 16.67 9.26 3.74
C ASN A 180 16.45 9.23 2.21
N GLY A 181 16.75 10.33 1.50
CA GLY A 181 16.52 10.49 0.07
C GLY A 181 15.04 10.61 -0.33
N PRO A 182 14.75 11.22 -1.48
CA PRO A 182 13.39 11.37 -1.98
C PRO A 182 12.87 10.10 -2.65
N LEU A 183 11.54 10.00 -2.77
CA LEU A 183 10.87 9.09 -3.67
C LEU A 183 10.39 9.88 -4.90
N GLU A 184 10.78 9.45 -6.07
CA GLU A 184 10.33 10.05 -7.34
C GLU A 184 9.11 9.30 -7.86
N LEU A 185 8.06 10.02 -8.24
CA LEU A 185 6.93 9.42 -8.96
C LEU A 185 7.38 9.10 -10.40
N ILE A 186 7.54 7.82 -10.71
CA ILE A 186 7.99 7.37 -12.04
C ILE A 186 6.81 6.96 -12.94
N ASN A 187 5.66 6.64 -12.38
CA ASN A 187 4.45 6.30 -13.12
C ASN A 187 3.17 6.55 -12.33
N ASP A 188 2.09 6.85 -13.07
CA ASP A 188 0.73 7.04 -12.59
C ASP A 188 -0.23 6.29 -13.52
N HIS A 189 -0.63 5.09 -13.14
CA HIS A 189 -1.46 4.21 -13.94
C HIS A 189 -2.94 4.40 -13.64
N ALA A 190 -3.75 4.60 -14.68
CA ALA A 190 -5.20 4.58 -14.57
C ALA A 190 -5.69 3.15 -14.29
N MET A 191 -6.55 3.02 -13.28
CA MET A 191 -7.10 1.76 -12.82
C MET A 191 -8.62 1.76 -12.90
N PRO A 192 -9.27 0.58 -12.92
CA PRO A 192 -10.73 0.50 -12.88
C PRO A 192 -11.33 1.28 -11.71
N ALA A 193 -12.60 1.67 -11.85
CA ALA A 193 -13.38 2.40 -10.85
C ALA A 193 -12.75 3.73 -10.41
N ASN A 194 -12.09 4.43 -11.34
CA ASN A 194 -11.43 5.73 -11.11
C ASN A 194 -10.36 5.70 -10.00
N ASN A 195 -9.73 4.54 -9.81
CA ASN A 195 -8.53 4.40 -8.99
C ASN A 195 -7.27 4.64 -9.81
N ARG A 196 -6.14 4.70 -9.11
CA ARG A 196 -4.80 4.84 -9.68
C ARG A 196 -3.85 3.87 -8.99
N ILE A 197 -2.74 3.52 -9.68
CA ILE A 197 -1.52 3.05 -9.01
C ILE A 197 -0.44 4.09 -9.25
N LEU A 198 0.01 4.69 -8.16
CA LEU A 198 1.17 5.57 -8.16
C LEU A 198 2.41 4.73 -7.89
N VAL A 199 3.39 4.82 -8.78
CA VAL A 199 4.65 4.08 -8.66
C VAL A 199 5.75 5.06 -8.35
N PHE A 200 6.35 4.90 -7.19
CA PHE A 200 7.48 5.70 -6.73
C PHE A 200 8.76 4.87 -6.72
N GLN A 201 9.88 5.50 -7.05
CA GLN A 201 11.21 4.91 -6.92
C GLN A 201 12.06 5.72 -5.96
N LYS A 202 12.76 5.01 -5.06
CA LYS A 202 13.73 5.62 -4.17
C LYS A 202 14.98 6.05 -4.94
N GLN A 203 15.31 7.32 -4.85
CA GLN A 203 16.52 7.84 -5.48
C GLN A 203 17.78 7.47 -4.67
N THR A 204 18.87 7.22 -5.37
CA THR A 204 20.21 7.11 -4.77
C THR A 204 20.67 8.50 -4.32
N THR A 205 20.96 8.67 -3.07
CA THR A 205 21.64 9.86 -2.53
C THR A 205 23.13 9.79 -2.83
#